data_09199bd730491cf0d768699c60887ae3
#
_entry.id   09199bd730491cf0d768699c60887ae3
#
_cell.length_a   1.000
_cell.length_b   1.000
_cell.length_c   1.000
_cell.angle_alpha   90.00
_cell.angle_beta   90.00
_cell.angle_gamma   90.00
#
_symmetry.space_group_name_H-M   'P 1'
#
loop_
_entity.id
_entity.type
_entity.pdbx_description
1 polymer ?
#
loop_
_entity_poly.entity_id
_entity_poly.type
_entity_poly.pdbx_seq_one_letter_code
_entity_poly.pdbx_strand_id
1 'polypeptide(L)'
;MSEVKYWIASISKEHTKRGVAGNFIQVCRGKQAPLNRMKKGDYLVVYSSKLSMEGNEKCQAFTALGKVSDDEAYSFQMTESFTPFRRNIEFFECEETSIIPLINDLGFISNKKSWGYPFRFGFFEIKEKKDFDLITSKMLKDEIARQYL
;
A
#
# COMPACT_ATOMS: atom_id res chain seq x y z
N MET A 1 -18.22 -2.09 -17.40
CA MET A 1 -16.78 -2.10 -17.09
C MET A 1 -16.56 -1.59 -15.67
N SER A 2 -15.79 -2.33 -14.89
CA SER A 2 -15.45 -1.88 -13.56
C SER A 2 -14.30 -0.87 -13.65
N GLU A 3 -14.44 0.24 -12.95
CA GLU A 3 -13.38 1.23 -12.86
C GLU A 3 -12.23 0.71 -12.02
N VAL A 4 -11.00 1.09 -12.39
CA VAL A 4 -9.81 0.82 -11.61
C VAL A 4 -9.92 1.61 -10.30
N LYS A 5 -9.60 0.95 -9.21
CA LYS A 5 -9.56 1.57 -7.89
C LYS A 5 -8.12 1.66 -7.38
N TYR A 6 -7.94 2.54 -6.41
CA TYR A 6 -6.64 2.81 -5.80
C TYR A 6 -6.73 2.55 -4.31
N TRP A 7 -5.75 1.81 -3.78
CA TRP A 7 -5.79 1.34 -2.40
C TRP A 7 -4.53 1.72 -1.66
N ILE A 8 -4.64 1.87 -0.33
CA ILE A 8 -3.49 2.01 0.56
C ILE A 8 -3.51 0.86 1.55
N ALA A 9 -2.33 0.25 1.73
CA ALA A 9 -2.09 -0.71 2.79
C ALA A 9 -1.05 -0.14 3.74
N SER A 10 -1.32 -0.21 5.05
CA SER A 10 -0.41 0.25 6.08
C SER A 10 0.38 -0.94 6.62
N ILE A 11 1.65 -1.02 6.26
CA ILE A 11 2.52 -2.17 6.54
C ILE A 11 3.91 -1.66 6.91
N SER A 12 4.57 -2.30 7.89
CA SER A 12 5.94 -1.92 8.23
C SER A 12 6.87 -2.04 7.02
N LYS A 13 7.92 -1.24 6.98
CA LYS A 13 8.87 -1.26 5.85
C LYS A 13 9.51 -2.64 5.70
N GLU A 14 9.85 -3.29 6.80
CA GLU A 14 10.46 -4.63 6.77
C GLU A 14 9.54 -5.65 6.08
N HIS A 15 8.26 -5.69 6.46
CA HIS A 15 7.30 -6.59 5.83
C HIS A 15 7.05 -6.21 4.37
N THR A 16 7.03 -4.92 4.06
CA THR A 16 6.87 -4.45 2.69
C THR A 16 7.98 -4.95 1.80
N LYS A 17 9.23 -4.93 2.27
CA LYS A 17 10.37 -5.44 1.51
C LYS A 17 10.20 -6.92 1.17
N ARG A 18 9.70 -7.72 2.11
CA ARG A 18 9.44 -9.14 1.87
C ARG A 18 8.37 -9.34 0.79
N GLY A 19 7.30 -8.54 0.88
CA GLY A 19 6.23 -8.58 -0.11
C GLY A 19 6.71 -8.21 -1.49
N VAL A 20 7.50 -7.15 -1.60
CA VAL A 20 8.06 -6.72 -2.89
C VAL A 20 8.96 -7.82 -3.47
N ALA A 21 9.80 -8.43 -2.66
CA ALA A 21 10.68 -9.51 -3.12
C ALA A 21 9.90 -10.73 -3.60
N GLY A 22 8.74 -11.01 -2.98
CA GLY A 22 7.90 -12.15 -3.32
C GLY A 22 6.71 -11.84 -4.23
N ASN A 23 6.52 -10.58 -4.62
CA ASN A 23 5.39 -10.13 -5.44
C ASN A 23 4.02 -10.40 -4.80
N PHE A 24 3.92 -10.19 -3.50
CA PHE A 24 2.66 -10.37 -2.78
C PHE A 24 2.47 -9.32 -1.69
N ILE A 25 1.24 -9.24 -1.18
CA ILE A 25 0.91 -8.40 -0.04
C ILE A 25 0.07 -9.18 0.97
N GLN A 26 0.31 -8.91 2.25
CA GLN A 26 -0.51 -9.34 3.38
C GLN A 26 -0.91 -8.10 4.15
N VAL A 27 -2.17 -8.02 4.58
CA VAL A 27 -2.66 -6.85 5.32
C VAL A 27 -3.42 -7.29 6.56
N CYS A 28 -3.54 -6.38 7.52
CA CYS A 28 -4.40 -6.60 8.70
C CYS A 28 -4.16 -7.96 9.36
N ARG A 29 -2.89 -8.33 9.59
CA ARG A 29 -2.48 -9.59 10.22
C ARG A 29 -2.91 -10.83 9.42
N GLY A 30 -2.92 -10.74 8.11
CA GLY A 30 -3.21 -11.88 7.25
C GLY A 30 -4.68 -12.14 6.99
N LYS A 31 -5.56 -11.18 7.27
CA LYS A 31 -6.99 -11.33 7.02
C LYS A 31 -7.31 -11.33 5.54
N GLN A 32 -8.30 -12.15 5.16
CA GLN A 32 -8.74 -12.25 3.78
C GLN A 32 -9.64 -11.11 3.35
N ALA A 33 -10.56 -10.66 4.20
CA ALA A 33 -11.61 -9.71 3.82
C ALA A 33 -11.10 -8.43 3.16
N PRO A 34 -10.06 -7.74 3.70
CA PRO A 34 -9.54 -6.55 3.02
C PRO A 34 -9.02 -6.84 1.61
N LEU A 35 -8.32 -7.96 1.44
CA LEU A 35 -7.73 -8.34 0.15
C LEU A 35 -8.79 -8.62 -0.90
N ASN A 36 -9.96 -9.12 -0.50
CA ASN A 36 -11.06 -9.41 -1.42
C ASN A 36 -11.68 -8.15 -2.01
N ARG A 37 -11.41 -6.99 -1.43
CA ARG A 37 -11.93 -5.71 -1.95
C ARG A 37 -11.23 -5.27 -3.23
N MET A 38 -9.99 -5.71 -3.43
CA MET A 38 -9.21 -5.36 -4.61
C MET A 38 -9.57 -6.25 -5.80
N LYS A 39 -9.58 -5.66 -6.99
CA LYS A 39 -9.76 -6.37 -8.26
C LYS A 39 -8.46 -6.36 -9.04
N LYS A 40 -8.27 -7.38 -9.86
CA LYS A 40 -7.11 -7.41 -10.78
C LYS A 40 -7.07 -6.12 -11.58
N GLY A 41 -5.91 -5.49 -11.63
CA GLY A 41 -5.72 -4.22 -12.31
C GLY A 41 -5.85 -2.99 -11.41
N ASP A 42 -6.34 -3.15 -10.17
CA ASP A 42 -6.35 -2.06 -9.20
C ASP A 42 -4.91 -1.73 -8.80
N TYR A 43 -4.69 -0.48 -8.37
CA TYR A 43 -3.38 -0.04 -7.90
C TYR A 43 -3.32 -0.04 -6.38
N LEU A 44 -2.12 -0.29 -5.87
CA LEU A 44 -1.86 -0.35 -4.44
C LEU A 44 -0.64 0.48 -4.09
N VAL A 45 -0.78 1.37 -3.11
CA VAL A 45 0.34 2.08 -2.51
C VAL A 45 0.51 1.55 -1.09
N VAL A 46 1.74 1.27 -0.68
CA VAL A 46 2.03 0.87 0.69
C VAL A 46 2.57 2.07 1.46
N TYR A 47 1.94 2.34 2.60
CA TYR A 47 2.42 3.32 3.57
C TYR A 47 3.03 2.58 4.75
N SER A 48 4.23 2.97 5.17
CA SER A 48 4.89 2.38 6.32
C SER A 48 5.09 3.44 7.41
N SER A 49 4.39 3.28 8.53
CA SER A 49 4.55 4.21 9.66
C SER A 49 5.84 3.92 10.42
N LYS A 50 6.27 2.66 10.45
CA LYS A 50 7.46 2.21 11.17
C LYS A 50 8.36 1.35 10.29
N LEU A 51 9.63 1.23 10.69
CA LEU A 51 10.58 0.36 10.00
C LEU A 51 10.26 -1.12 10.22
N SER A 52 9.84 -1.49 11.45
CA SER A 52 9.45 -2.87 11.78
C SER A 52 8.26 -2.86 12.71
N MET A 53 7.53 -3.97 12.77
CA MET A 53 6.37 -4.10 13.66
C MET A 53 6.75 -4.05 15.13
N GLU A 54 7.88 -4.63 15.49
CA GLU A 54 8.33 -4.77 16.87
C GLU A 54 9.05 -3.54 17.40
N GLY A 55 9.58 -2.71 16.50
CA GLY A 55 10.31 -1.51 16.87
C GLY A 55 9.45 -0.28 16.97
N ASN A 56 10.05 0.81 17.46
CA ASN A 56 9.39 2.12 17.55
C ASN A 56 9.95 3.13 16.56
N GLU A 57 10.94 2.74 15.75
CA GLU A 57 11.58 3.64 14.80
C GLU A 57 10.60 4.01 13.69
N LYS A 58 10.42 5.31 13.51
CA LYS A 58 9.48 5.84 12.52
C LYS A 58 10.02 5.73 11.11
N CYS A 59 9.14 5.41 10.17
CA CYS A 59 9.40 5.49 8.75
C CYS A 59 8.58 6.63 8.12
N GLN A 60 7.28 6.60 8.33
CA GLN A 60 6.32 7.64 7.88
C GLN A 60 6.48 7.97 6.40
N ALA A 61 6.51 6.94 5.58
CA ALA A 61 6.77 7.08 4.14
C ALA A 61 5.97 6.08 3.32
N PHE A 62 5.74 6.44 2.07
CA PHE A 62 5.22 5.50 1.07
C PHE A 62 6.39 4.66 0.57
N THR A 63 6.30 3.34 0.72
CA THR A 63 7.44 2.44 0.55
C THR A 63 7.31 1.48 -0.62
N ALA A 64 6.13 1.33 -1.19
CA ALA A 64 5.94 0.48 -2.37
C ALA A 64 4.72 0.92 -3.17
N LEU A 65 4.74 0.59 -4.45
CA LEU A 65 3.67 0.87 -5.40
C LEU A 65 3.54 -0.32 -6.33
N GLY A 66 2.33 -0.78 -6.56
CA GLY A 66 2.11 -1.90 -7.46
C GLY A 66 0.70 -1.98 -8.00
N LYS A 67 0.47 -3.04 -8.76
CA LYS A 67 -0.79 -3.32 -9.43
C LYS A 67 -1.21 -4.74 -9.10
N VAL A 68 -2.48 -4.93 -8.74
CA VAL A 68 -3.00 -6.26 -8.42
C VAL A 68 -2.94 -7.14 -9.67
N SER A 69 -2.27 -8.29 -9.57
CA SER A 69 -1.97 -9.16 -10.71
C SER A 69 -2.76 -10.46 -10.73
N ASP A 70 -3.49 -10.79 -9.66
CA ASP A 70 -4.30 -12.00 -9.61
C ASP A 70 -5.79 -11.67 -9.46
N ASP A 71 -6.63 -12.70 -9.53
CA ASP A 71 -8.08 -12.53 -9.48
C ASP A 71 -8.66 -12.67 -8.08
N GLU A 72 -7.93 -13.30 -7.16
CA GLU A 72 -8.44 -13.55 -5.81
C GLU A 72 -7.33 -13.73 -4.79
N ALA A 73 -7.69 -13.53 -3.52
CA ALA A 73 -6.79 -13.80 -2.42
C ALA A 73 -6.59 -15.31 -2.26
N TYR A 74 -5.43 -15.71 -1.75
CA TYR A 74 -5.10 -17.10 -1.46
C TYR A 74 -4.42 -17.20 -0.09
N SER A 75 -4.52 -18.38 0.53
CA SER A 75 -3.86 -18.64 1.80
C SER A 75 -2.44 -19.17 1.56
N PHE A 76 -1.55 -18.86 2.47
CA PHE A 76 -0.17 -19.32 2.41
C PHE A 76 0.30 -19.67 3.82
N GLN A 77 0.63 -20.92 4.06
CA GLN A 77 1.09 -21.35 5.38
C GLN A 77 2.54 -20.89 5.60
N MET A 78 2.72 -19.95 6.52
CA MET A 78 4.05 -19.44 6.87
C MET A 78 4.68 -20.24 8.01
N THR A 79 3.87 -20.61 9.01
CA THR A 79 4.28 -21.43 10.15
C THR A 79 3.19 -22.44 10.46
N GLU A 80 3.44 -23.37 11.39
CA GLU A 80 2.43 -24.34 11.80
C GLU A 80 1.15 -23.67 12.31
N SER A 81 1.26 -22.50 12.92
CA SER A 81 0.16 -21.81 13.56
C SER A 81 -0.32 -20.56 12.80
N PHE A 82 0.31 -20.22 11.67
CA PHE A 82 -0.03 -18.99 10.96
C PHE A 82 -0.13 -19.21 9.45
N THR A 83 -1.36 -19.07 8.94
CA THR A 83 -1.68 -19.21 7.53
C THR A 83 -2.40 -17.96 7.05
N PRO A 84 -1.67 -16.87 6.77
CA PRO A 84 -2.28 -15.64 6.31
C PRO A 84 -2.79 -15.74 4.88
N PHE A 85 -3.65 -14.79 4.51
CA PHE A 85 -4.06 -14.61 3.12
C PHE A 85 -3.18 -13.57 2.44
N ARG A 86 -2.98 -13.77 1.14
CA ARG A 86 -2.14 -12.92 0.27
C ARG A 86 -2.88 -12.57 -1.01
N ARG A 87 -2.48 -11.46 -1.62
CA ARG A 87 -2.81 -11.11 -3.01
C ARG A 87 -1.50 -10.91 -3.75
N ASN A 88 -1.46 -11.34 -4.99
CA ASN A 88 -0.29 -11.11 -5.82
C ASN A 88 -0.32 -9.70 -6.39
N ILE A 89 0.83 -9.05 -6.31
CA ILE A 89 1.02 -7.66 -6.72
C ILE A 89 2.22 -7.60 -7.67
N GLU A 90 2.05 -6.94 -8.80
CA GLU A 90 3.17 -6.56 -9.65
C GLU A 90 3.70 -5.23 -9.14
N PHE A 91 4.82 -5.25 -8.43
CA PHE A 91 5.41 -4.04 -7.86
C PHE A 91 6.25 -3.31 -8.89
N PHE A 92 6.14 -1.98 -8.88
CA PHE A 92 6.92 -1.12 -9.75
C PHE A 92 8.16 -0.62 -9.02
N GLU A 93 9.24 -0.39 -9.76
CA GLU A 93 10.41 0.27 -9.22
C GLU A 93 10.02 1.71 -8.86
N CYS A 94 10.29 2.11 -7.61
CA CYS A 94 9.89 3.42 -7.13
C CYS A 94 10.80 3.85 -5.98
N GLU A 95 10.73 5.14 -5.63
CA GLU A 95 11.49 5.69 -4.52
C GLU A 95 10.62 5.81 -3.28
N GLU A 96 11.20 5.49 -2.13
CA GLU A 96 10.56 5.75 -0.85
C GLU A 96 10.31 7.25 -0.70
N THR A 97 9.09 7.61 -0.32
CA THR A 97 8.66 9.01 -0.30
C THR A 97 8.04 9.35 1.05
N SER A 98 8.63 10.31 1.77
CA SER A 98 8.07 10.77 3.04
C SER A 98 6.66 11.33 2.87
N ILE A 99 5.76 10.99 3.79
CA ILE A 99 4.43 11.57 3.79
C ILE A 99 4.43 13.01 4.32
N ILE A 100 5.42 13.38 5.12
CA ILE A 100 5.40 14.66 5.84
C ILE A 100 5.15 15.86 4.92
N PRO A 101 5.85 16.02 3.79
CA PRO A 101 5.56 17.17 2.91
C PRO A 101 4.21 17.10 2.20
N LEU A 102 3.54 15.95 2.21
CA LEU A 102 2.31 15.73 1.47
C LEU A 102 1.05 15.84 2.32
N ILE A 103 1.19 15.87 3.64
CA ILE A 103 0.05 15.78 4.57
C ILE A 103 -1.04 16.82 4.25
N ASN A 104 -0.64 18.06 4.01
CA ASN A 104 -1.62 19.14 3.78
C ASN A 104 -2.35 19.03 2.44
N ASP A 105 -1.77 18.30 1.48
CA ASP A 105 -2.30 18.21 0.13
C ASP A 105 -3.10 16.93 -0.13
N LEU A 106 -3.03 15.95 0.78
CA LEU A 106 -3.76 14.69 0.64
C LEU A 106 -5.18 14.85 1.16
N GLY A 107 -6.15 14.73 0.25
CA GLY A 107 -7.56 14.95 0.58
C GLY A 107 -8.14 13.90 1.52
N PHE A 108 -7.61 12.65 1.51
CA PHE A 108 -8.13 11.62 2.43
C PHE A 108 -7.71 11.86 3.88
N ILE A 109 -6.80 12.79 4.14
CA ILE A 109 -6.42 13.19 5.49
C ILE A 109 -7.28 14.40 5.88
N SER A 110 -8.42 14.15 6.51
CA SER A 110 -9.37 15.21 6.87
C SER A 110 -8.93 16.04 8.07
N ASN A 111 -8.25 15.43 9.04
CA ASN A 111 -7.73 16.12 10.22
C ASN A 111 -6.21 16.16 10.15
N LYS A 112 -5.65 17.33 9.84
CA LYS A 112 -4.22 17.49 9.65
C LYS A 112 -3.40 17.31 10.95
N LYS A 113 -4.01 17.55 12.10
CA LYS A 113 -3.35 17.32 13.39
C LYS A 113 -3.28 15.84 13.74
N SER A 114 -4.29 15.08 13.34
CA SER A 114 -4.33 13.63 13.52
C SER A 114 -4.18 12.92 12.19
N TRP A 115 -3.20 13.34 11.42
CA TRP A 115 -3.05 12.87 10.04
C TRP A 115 -2.85 11.36 9.91
N GLY A 116 -2.35 10.71 10.96
CA GLY A 116 -2.16 9.25 10.94
C GLY A 116 -3.44 8.44 11.09
N TYR A 117 -4.56 9.07 11.38
CA TYR A 117 -5.81 8.37 11.68
C TYR A 117 -6.27 7.40 10.59
N PRO A 118 -6.27 7.77 9.29
CA PRO A 118 -6.71 6.83 8.24
C PRO A 118 -5.90 5.55 8.20
N PHE A 119 -4.62 5.65 8.53
CA PHE A 119 -3.71 4.49 8.44
C PHE A 119 -3.93 3.46 9.55
N ARG A 120 -4.69 3.81 10.59
CA ARG A 120 -5.03 2.88 11.68
C ARG A 120 -5.91 1.73 11.21
N PHE A 121 -6.64 1.93 10.11
CA PHE A 121 -7.49 0.88 9.54
C PHE A 121 -6.68 -0.20 8.82
N GLY A 122 -5.42 0.02 8.58
CA GLY A 122 -4.53 -0.95 7.93
C GLY A 122 -4.72 -1.10 6.44
N PHE A 123 -5.90 -0.78 5.92
CA PHE A 123 -6.22 -0.93 4.51
C PHE A 123 -7.44 -0.07 4.18
N PHE A 124 -7.35 0.77 3.14
CA PHE A 124 -8.49 1.60 2.73
C PHE A 124 -8.36 2.03 1.27
N GLU A 125 -9.49 2.44 0.68
CA GLU A 125 -9.54 2.93 -0.68
C GLU A 125 -9.20 4.41 -0.77
N ILE A 126 -8.37 4.77 -1.75
CA ILE A 126 -8.14 6.18 -2.11
C ILE A 126 -9.27 6.56 -3.08
N LYS A 127 -10.22 7.35 -2.61
CA LYS A 127 -11.41 7.68 -3.40
C LYS A 127 -11.16 8.71 -4.47
N GLU A 128 -10.16 9.57 -4.28
CA GLU A 128 -9.83 10.65 -5.21
C GLU A 128 -8.54 10.34 -5.94
N LYS A 129 -8.62 10.17 -7.26
CA LYS A 129 -7.44 9.88 -8.08
C LYS A 129 -6.35 10.92 -7.90
N LYS A 130 -6.71 12.18 -7.66
CA LYS A 130 -5.72 13.25 -7.45
C LYS A 130 -4.76 12.95 -6.29
N ASP A 131 -5.24 12.28 -5.23
CA ASP A 131 -4.39 11.88 -4.11
C ASP A 131 -3.41 10.79 -4.53
N PHE A 132 -3.89 9.81 -5.29
CA PHE A 132 -3.03 8.76 -5.84
C PHE A 132 -1.98 9.37 -6.77
N ASP A 133 -2.40 10.29 -7.66
CA ASP A 133 -1.48 10.95 -8.59
C ASP A 133 -0.42 11.77 -7.86
N LEU A 134 -0.79 12.46 -6.79
CA LEU A 134 0.17 13.22 -5.98
C LEU A 134 1.24 12.30 -5.39
N ILE A 135 0.81 11.21 -4.75
CA ILE A 135 1.74 10.25 -4.13
C ILE A 135 2.67 9.67 -5.18
N THR A 136 2.11 9.15 -6.28
CA THR A 136 2.90 8.47 -7.30
C THR A 136 3.83 9.42 -8.06
N SER A 137 3.47 10.69 -8.19
CA SER A 137 4.34 11.69 -8.80
C SER A 137 5.64 11.89 -8.02
N LYS A 138 5.61 11.62 -6.72
CA LYS A 138 6.80 11.69 -5.86
C LYS A 138 7.56 10.38 -5.80
N MET A 139 6.86 9.26 -5.93
CA MET A 139 7.48 7.93 -5.91
C MET A 139 8.10 7.57 -7.26
N LEU A 140 7.48 7.99 -8.35
CA LEU A 140 7.93 7.74 -9.72
C LEU A 140 8.44 9.04 -10.31
N LYS A 141 9.73 9.29 -10.21
CA LYS A 141 10.34 10.51 -10.74
C LYS A 141 10.51 10.47 -12.26
N ASP A 142 10.45 9.28 -12.85
CA ASP A 142 10.52 9.10 -14.29
C ASP A 142 9.13 9.32 -14.90
N GLU A 143 9.00 10.34 -15.74
CA GLU A 143 7.75 10.65 -16.42
C GLU A 143 7.25 9.49 -17.28
N ILE A 144 8.17 8.73 -17.87
CA ILE A 144 7.83 7.57 -18.70
C ILE A 144 7.15 6.51 -17.82
N ALA A 145 7.72 6.23 -16.65
CA ALA A 145 7.13 5.26 -15.73
C ALA A 145 5.72 5.68 -15.30
N ARG A 146 5.49 6.99 -15.06
CA ARG A 146 4.17 7.48 -14.66
C ARG A 146 3.12 7.35 -15.74
N GLN A 147 3.51 7.34 -17.01
CA GLN A 147 2.56 7.20 -18.12
C GLN A 147 1.93 5.81 -18.19
N TYR A 148 2.52 4.81 -17.54
CA TYR A 148 1.99 3.44 -17.52
C TYR A 148 1.01 3.17 -16.37
N LEU A 149 0.74 4.15 -15.55
CA LEU A 149 -0.23 4.01 -14.46
C LEU A 149 -1.69 4.21 -14.90
#